data_ca43c72873cbd3347abea7af80ec7509
#
_entry.id   ca43c72873cbd3347abea7af80ec7509
#
_cell.length_a   1.000
_cell.length_b   1.000
_cell.length_c   1.000
_cell.angle_alpha   90.00
_cell.angle_beta   90.00
_cell.angle_gamma   90.00
#
_symmetry.space_group_name_H-M   'P 1'
#
loop_
_entity.id
_entity.type
_entity.pdbx_description
1 polymer ?
#
loop_
_entity_poly.entity_id
_entity_poly.type
_entity_poly.pdbx_seq_one_letter_code
_entity_poly.pdbx_strand_id
1 'polypeptide(L)'
;MLPALQHFADSLPRRPYCTDDPHMGQTVRGRVDALSFRNIQPNTSGKVVWLSFDVDHADGATAWDRLNAPPPTLAIENPANGHAHLLYALQAPVPRTEASRARPLLYLAAAQEGIRRKLEADPGYSGHLCKNPLHSSWHTRQWAGTYSLAELAEWVDLPRIADMKKRVRDPDYAGLGRNCELFERLRPMSYSLVRKFWLPGGFDHFKDALRVLADDLNAGFPVPLPVAEVKAIAASCARWVWKHFDPATFRELQSRRGARKGAAKREALMPEVTRLIGEGKSQREVAAATGINQATISRWLAG
;
A
#
# COMPACT_ATOMS: atom_id res chain seq x y z
N MET A 1 -0.80 -15.70 22.50
CA MET A 1 -0.88 -15.53 21.02
C MET A 1 0.27 -16.30 20.41
N LEU A 2 0.06 -17.02 19.29
CA LEU A 2 1.14 -17.71 18.56
C LEU A 2 2.19 -16.70 18.10
N PRO A 3 3.51 -17.00 18.15
CA PRO A 3 4.57 -16.04 17.77
C PRO A 3 4.41 -15.48 16.36
N ALA A 4 3.96 -16.27 15.39
CA ALA A 4 3.72 -15.82 14.02
C ALA A 4 2.54 -14.84 13.91
N LEU A 5 1.50 -14.97 14.73
CA LEU A 5 0.38 -14.02 14.76
C LEU A 5 0.81 -12.68 15.35
N GLN A 6 1.66 -12.68 16.36
CA GLN A 6 2.24 -11.44 16.89
C GLN A 6 3.12 -10.76 15.85
N HIS A 7 4.00 -11.54 15.19
CA HIS A 7 4.84 -11.01 14.10
C HIS A 7 4.00 -10.44 12.95
N PHE A 8 2.88 -11.10 12.60
CA PHE A 8 1.95 -10.59 11.59
C PHE A 8 1.39 -9.23 12.00
N ALA A 9 0.84 -9.12 13.20
CA ALA A 9 0.25 -7.88 13.71
C ALA A 9 1.27 -6.74 13.76
N ASP A 10 2.50 -7.00 14.20
CA ASP A 10 3.57 -6.01 14.36
C ASP A 10 4.13 -5.52 13.01
N SER A 11 4.17 -6.40 11.99
CA SER A 11 4.70 -6.11 10.67
C SER A 11 3.73 -5.38 9.74
N LEU A 12 2.43 -5.33 10.07
CA LEU A 12 1.41 -4.64 9.28
C LEU A 12 1.75 -3.17 9.02
N PRO A 13 1.30 -2.59 7.89
CA PRO A 13 1.32 -1.15 7.68
C PRO A 13 0.69 -0.39 8.85
N ARG A 14 1.12 0.85 9.11
CA ARG A 14 0.47 1.69 10.13
C ARG A 14 -1.01 1.95 9.81
N ARG A 15 -1.34 1.96 8.51
CA ARG A 15 -2.69 2.14 7.98
C ARG A 15 -2.88 1.18 6.80
N PRO A 16 -3.16 -0.10 7.06
CA PRO A 16 -3.36 -1.09 6.00
C PRO A 16 -4.70 -0.88 5.28
N TYR A 17 -4.79 -1.37 4.05
CA TYR A 17 -6.06 -1.64 3.40
C TYR A 17 -6.72 -2.82 4.10
N CYS A 18 -8.02 -2.74 4.27
CA CYS A 18 -8.83 -3.79 4.88
C CYS A 18 -10.25 -3.80 4.31
N THR A 19 -10.89 -4.97 4.35
CA THR A 19 -12.28 -5.15 3.89
C THR A 19 -12.85 -6.45 4.44
N ASP A 20 -14.17 -6.49 4.61
CA ASP A 20 -14.89 -7.73 4.92
C ASP A 20 -15.23 -8.49 3.64
N ASP A 21 -15.40 -7.79 2.51
CA ASP A 21 -15.64 -8.35 1.19
C ASP A 21 -14.78 -7.66 0.13
N PRO A 22 -13.78 -8.35 -0.45
CA PRO A 22 -12.92 -7.80 -1.51
C PRO A 22 -13.68 -7.31 -2.74
N HIS A 23 -14.84 -7.87 -3.05
CA HIS A 23 -15.66 -7.47 -4.20
C HIS A 23 -16.43 -6.16 -3.98
N MET A 24 -16.66 -5.80 -2.71
CA MET A 24 -17.35 -4.56 -2.33
C MET A 24 -16.41 -3.37 -2.14
N GLY A 25 -15.13 -3.54 -2.49
CA GLY A 25 -14.09 -2.52 -2.33
C GLY A 25 -13.34 -2.64 -1.00
N GLN A 26 -12.43 -1.72 -0.79
CA GLN A 26 -11.55 -1.73 0.37
C GLN A 26 -11.46 -0.36 1.03
N THR A 27 -11.07 -0.33 2.29
CA THR A 27 -10.92 0.88 3.10
C THR A 27 -9.55 0.91 3.76
N VAL A 28 -9.11 2.08 4.20
CA VAL A 28 -7.87 2.26 4.96
C VAL A 28 -8.21 2.62 6.40
N ARG A 29 -7.71 1.86 7.36
CA ARG A 29 -7.91 2.08 8.80
C ARG A 29 -6.58 2.15 9.54
N GLY A 30 -6.60 2.64 10.78
CA GLY A 30 -5.49 2.43 11.70
C GLY A 30 -5.25 0.93 11.89
N ARG A 31 -4.00 0.53 12.18
CA ARG A 31 -3.63 -0.90 12.32
C ARG A 31 -4.56 -1.65 13.27
N VAL A 32 -4.86 -1.07 14.43
CA VAL A 32 -5.73 -1.70 15.44
C VAL A 32 -7.14 -1.92 14.90
N ASP A 33 -7.74 -0.89 14.30
CA ASP A 33 -9.09 -0.98 13.74
C ASP A 33 -9.15 -1.94 12.54
N ALA A 34 -8.08 -1.98 11.74
CA ALA A 34 -8.00 -2.84 10.56
C ALA A 34 -7.99 -4.34 10.92
N LEU A 35 -7.54 -4.70 12.11
CA LEU A 35 -7.54 -6.08 12.60
C LEU A 35 -8.95 -6.65 12.84
N SER A 36 -9.99 -5.80 12.89
CA SER A 36 -11.38 -6.25 12.97
C SER A 36 -11.99 -6.68 11.64
N PHE A 37 -11.28 -6.48 10.51
CA PHE A 37 -11.77 -6.84 9.17
C PHE A 37 -11.30 -8.24 8.76
N ARG A 38 -12.13 -8.92 7.96
CA ARG A 38 -11.86 -10.28 7.48
C ARG A 38 -10.63 -10.39 6.59
N ASN A 39 -10.34 -9.35 5.80
CA ASN A 39 -9.20 -9.30 4.89
C ASN A 39 -8.38 -8.04 5.15
N ILE A 40 -7.03 -8.16 5.08
CA ILE A 40 -6.11 -7.11 5.47
C ILE A 40 -4.85 -7.14 4.59
N GLN A 41 -4.25 -5.98 4.37
CA GLN A 41 -2.98 -5.82 3.66
C GLN A 41 -1.80 -6.27 4.52
N PRO A 42 -1.06 -7.33 4.15
CA PRO A 42 0.06 -7.84 4.96
C PRO A 42 1.35 -7.03 4.81
N ASN A 43 1.56 -6.39 3.65
CA ASN A 43 2.80 -5.71 3.29
C ASN A 43 2.62 -4.21 3.08
N THR A 44 3.66 -3.43 3.35
CA THR A 44 3.70 -2.02 2.92
C THR A 44 4.05 -1.93 1.43
N SER A 45 3.78 -0.77 0.80
CA SER A 45 4.25 -0.49 -0.57
C SER A 45 5.78 -0.51 -0.69
N GLY A 46 6.50 -0.19 0.40
CA GLY A 46 7.97 -0.07 0.40
C GLY A 46 8.75 -1.35 0.69
N LYS A 47 8.12 -2.41 1.21
CA LYS A 47 8.81 -3.66 1.54
C LYS A 47 7.87 -4.86 1.60
N VAL A 48 8.39 -6.04 1.28
CA VAL A 48 7.75 -7.34 1.42
C VAL A 48 8.29 -8.03 2.67
N VAL A 49 7.40 -8.35 3.59
CA VAL A 49 7.64 -9.13 4.81
C VAL A 49 7.01 -10.51 4.69
N TRP A 50 5.87 -10.59 3.99
CA TRP A 50 5.06 -11.79 3.83
C TRP A 50 4.88 -12.12 2.36
N LEU A 51 5.20 -13.34 1.96
CA LEU A 51 4.70 -13.92 0.72
C LEU A 51 3.34 -14.54 1.02
N SER A 52 2.33 -14.20 0.24
CA SER A 52 0.98 -14.75 0.40
C SER A 52 0.50 -15.38 -0.90
N PHE A 53 -0.15 -16.54 -0.77
CA PHE A 53 -0.66 -17.34 -1.87
C PHE A 53 -2.10 -17.73 -1.58
N ASP A 54 -2.96 -17.63 -2.59
CA ASP A 54 -4.35 -18.09 -2.51
C ASP A 54 -4.45 -19.50 -3.12
N VAL A 55 -4.88 -20.44 -2.31
CA VAL A 55 -5.01 -21.85 -2.69
C VAL A 55 -6.49 -22.23 -2.65
N ASP A 56 -7.10 -22.31 -3.84
CA ASP A 56 -8.53 -22.53 -4.02
C ASP A 56 -8.91 -24.02 -4.10
N HIS A 57 -8.30 -24.82 -3.25
CA HIS A 57 -8.62 -26.24 -3.09
C HIS A 57 -9.33 -26.49 -1.75
N ALA A 58 -10.14 -27.54 -1.67
CA ALA A 58 -10.83 -27.93 -0.44
C ALA A 58 -9.87 -28.34 0.69
N ASP A 59 -8.64 -28.70 0.37
CA ASP A 59 -7.54 -29.00 1.30
C ASP A 59 -6.50 -27.87 1.36
N GLY A 60 -6.85 -26.65 0.97
CA GLY A 60 -5.94 -25.52 0.78
C GLY A 60 -4.99 -25.26 1.96
N ALA A 61 -5.45 -25.43 3.19
CA ALA A 61 -4.64 -25.22 4.39
C ALA A 61 -3.52 -26.26 4.58
N THR A 62 -3.61 -27.42 3.95
CA THR A 62 -2.66 -28.53 4.04
C THR A 62 -2.10 -28.96 2.69
N ALA A 63 -2.51 -28.32 1.59
CA ALA A 63 -2.06 -28.63 0.23
C ALA A 63 -0.53 -28.60 0.06
N TRP A 64 0.17 -27.77 0.83
CA TRP A 64 1.62 -27.69 0.86
C TRP A 64 2.30 -29.02 1.16
N ASP A 65 1.74 -29.85 2.06
CA ASP A 65 2.27 -31.15 2.42
C ASP A 65 2.12 -32.14 1.26
N ARG A 66 0.91 -32.26 0.70
CA ARG A 66 0.63 -33.09 -0.47
C ARG A 66 1.49 -32.74 -1.68
N LEU A 67 1.75 -31.44 -1.88
CA LEU A 67 2.50 -30.92 -3.03
C LEU A 67 4.02 -30.86 -2.77
N ASN A 68 4.47 -31.33 -1.60
CA ASN A 68 5.87 -31.25 -1.18
C ASN A 68 6.44 -29.83 -1.32
N ALA A 69 5.65 -28.83 -0.90
CA ALA A 69 6.02 -27.44 -0.80
C ALA A 69 6.49 -27.09 0.62
N PRO A 70 7.20 -25.97 0.84
CA PRO A 70 7.61 -25.59 2.20
C PRO A 70 6.40 -25.39 3.09
N PRO A 71 6.44 -25.82 4.39
CA PRO A 71 5.38 -25.53 5.35
C PRO A 71 5.15 -24.01 5.48
N PRO A 72 3.92 -23.48 5.38
CA PRO A 72 3.69 -22.06 5.53
C PRO A 72 3.94 -21.60 6.97
N THR A 73 4.34 -20.35 7.16
CA THR A 73 4.38 -19.77 8.51
C THR A 73 2.97 -19.73 9.09
N LEU A 74 2.00 -19.29 8.29
CA LEU A 74 0.56 -19.30 8.66
C LEU A 74 -0.25 -19.88 7.49
N ALA A 75 -1.17 -20.80 7.80
CA ALA A 75 -2.25 -21.22 6.92
C ALA A 75 -3.57 -20.67 7.46
N ILE A 76 -4.32 -19.93 6.62
CA ILE A 76 -5.54 -19.24 6.99
C ILE A 76 -6.68 -19.80 6.15
N GLU A 77 -7.41 -20.72 6.72
CA GLU A 77 -8.46 -21.51 6.06
C GLU A 77 -9.83 -20.82 6.15
N ASN A 78 -10.57 -20.87 5.08
CA ASN A 78 -12.00 -20.59 5.11
C ASN A 78 -12.76 -21.88 5.50
N PRO A 79 -13.39 -21.93 6.67
CA PRO A 79 -14.06 -23.14 7.16
C PRO A 79 -15.27 -23.57 6.29
N ALA A 80 -15.79 -22.67 5.44
CA ALA A 80 -16.94 -22.98 4.60
C ALA A 80 -16.60 -23.80 3.35
N ASN A 81 -15.37 -23.69 2.83
CA ASN A 81 -14.98 -24.35 1.58
C ASN A 81 -13.57 -24.95 1.56
N GLY A 82 -12.80 -24.79 2.63
CA GLY A 82 -11.42 -25.30 2.74
C GLY A 82 -10.36 -24.51 1.99
N HIS A 83 -10.75 -23.49 1.20
CA HIS A 83 -9.80 -22.60 0.51
C HIS A 83 -8.95 -21.84 1.52
N ALA A 84 -7.67 -21.67 1.27
CA ALA A 84 -6.77 -21.07 2.24
C ALA A 84 -5.81 -20.05 1.63
N HIS A 85 -5.44 -19.04 2.43
CA HIS A 85 -4.25 -18.26 2.17
C HIS A 85 -3.07 -18.86 2.93
N LEU A 86 -1.99 -19.15 2.23
CA LEU A 86 -0.73 -19.60 2.80
C LEU A 86 0.27 -18.45 2.83
N LEU A 87 0.74 -18.10 4.03
CA LEU A 87 1.64 -16.98 4.27
C LEU A 87 3.00 -17.49 4.74
N TYR A 88 4.06 -16.97 4.11
CA TYR A 88 5.45 -17.24 4.45
C TYR A 88 6.12 -15.95 4.93
N ALA A 89 6.55 -15.90 6.19
CA ALA A 89 7.24 -14.77 6.78
C ALA A 89 8.72 -14.77 6.35
N LEU A 90 9.20 -13.64 5.86
CA LEU A 90 10.61 -13.46 5.53
C LEU A 90 11.41 -13.02 6.77
N GLN A 91 12.55 -13.65 7.03
CA GLN A 91 13.52 -13.25 8.08
C GLN A 91 14.02 -11.83 7.84
N ALA A 92 14.35 -11.51 6.59
CA ALA A 92 14.77 -10.18 6.16
C ALA A 92 13.75 -9.62 5.17
N PRO A 93 13.09 -8.49 5.50
CA PRO A 93 12.18 -7.82 4.57
C PRO A 93 12.89 -7.40 3.29
N VAL A 94 12.26 -7.63 2.14
CA VAL A 94 12.81 -7.22 0.84
C VAL A 94 12.29 -5.82 0.50
N PRO A 95 13.17 -4.80 0.39
CA PRO A 95 12.78 -3.45 -0.02
C PRO A 95 12.22 -3.44 -1.45
N ARG A 96 11.16 -2.64 -1.68
CA ARG A 96 10.43 -2.54 -2.96
C ARG A 96 10.20 -1.08 -3.35
N THR A 97 11.19 -0.22 -3.09
CA THR A 97 11.19 1.19 -3.48
C THR A 97 11.93 1.38 -4.80
N GLU A 98 11.78 2.54 -5.44
CA GLU A 98 12.54 2.89 -6.66
C GLU A 98 14.06 2.81 -6.48
N ALA A 99 14.55 3.07 -5.26
CA ALA A 99 15.96 2.94 -4.89
C ALA A 99 16.42 1.49 -4.62
N SER A 100 15.50 0.52 -4.69
CA SER A 100 15.83 -0.88 -4.36
C SER A 100 16.67 -1.52 -5.46
N ARG A 101 17.63 -2.36 -5.06
CA ARG A 101 18.46 -3.10 -6.00
C ARG A 101 17.61 -4.13 -6.78
N ALA A 102 17.81 -4.23 -8.10
CA ALA A 102 17.04 -5.14 -8.96
C ALA A 102 17.24 -6.63 -8.62
N ARG A 103 18.45 -7.04 -8.20
CA ARG A 103 18.76 -8.46 -7.90
C ARG A 103 17.88 -9.06 -6.81
N PRO A 104 17.74 -8.46 -5.60
CA PRO A 104 16.83 -8.98 -4.59
C PRO A 104 15.38 -9.05 -5.05
N LEU A 105 14.91 -8.06 -5.83
CA LEU A 105 13.54 -8.04 -6.36
C LEU A 105 13.30 -9.16 -7.39
N LEU A 106 14.27 -9.40 -8.27
CA LEU A 106 14.19 -10.50 -9.24
C LEU A 106 14.21 -11.86 -8.54
N TYR A 107 15.03 -11.99 -7.49
CA TYR A 107 15.11 -13.23 -6.72
C TYR A 107 13.82 -13.48 -5.92
N LEU A 108 13.28 -12.43 -5.29
CA LEU A 108 11.97 -12.48 -4.64
C LEU A 108 10.87 -12.95 -5.63
N ALA A 109 10.79 -12.32 -6.80
CA ALA A 109 9.81 -12.65 -7.83
C ALA A 109 9.97 -14.09 -8.32
N ALA A 110 11.21 -14.57 -8.51
CA ALA A 110 11.48 -15.94 -8.92
C ALA A 110 11.06 -16.96 -7.84
N ALA A 111 11.42 -16.73 -6.58
CA ALA A 111 11.02 -17.58 -5.47
C ALA A 111 9.50 -17.60 -5.28
N GLN A 112 8.85 -16.42 -5.34
CA GLN A 112 7.40 -16.31 -5.24
C GLN A 112 6.69 -17.08 -6.36
N GLU A 113 7.11 -16.94 -7.61
CA GLU A 113 6.53 -17.67 -8.71
C GLU A 113 6.78 -19.17 -8.62
N GLY A 114 7.97 -19.59 -8.20
CA GLY A 114 8.29 -21.00 -7.97
C GLY A 114 7.35 -21.63 -6.93
N ILE A 115 7.17 -20.96 -5.78
CA ILE A 115 6.27 -21.42 -4.72
C ILE A 115 4.81 -21.41 -5.19
N ARG A 116 4.37 -20.35 -5.91
CA ARG A 116 3.02 -20.29 -6.47
C ARG A 116 2.71 -21.48 -7.35
N ARG A 117 3.63 -21.84 -8.28
CA ARG A 117 3.47 -23.01 -9.16
C ARG A 117 3.44 -24.31 -8.36
N LYS A 118 4.33 -24.42 -7.38
CA LYS A 118 4.44 -25.60 -6.52
C LYS A 118 3.18 -25.82 -5.70
N LEU A 119 2.55 -24.75 -5.22
CA LEU A 119 1.31 -24.78 -4.45
C LEU A 119 0.04 -24.86 -5.30
N GLU A 120 0.17 -24.82 -6.63
CA GLU A 120 -0.97 -24.70 -7.57
C GLU A 120 -1.86 -23.50 -7.21
N ALA A 121 -1.26 -22.44 -6.62
CA ALA A 121 -1.97 -21.27 -6.14
C ALA A 121 -2.42 -20.38 -7.31
N ASP A 122 -3.52 -19.63 -7.08
CA ASP A 122 -4.14 -18.76 -8.09
C ASP A 122 -3.12 -17.79 -8.71
N PRO A 123 -2.91 -17.86 -10.05
CA PRO A 123 -2.03 -16.93 -10.75
C PRO A 123 -2.55 -15.50 -10.80
N GLY A 124 -3.86 -15.28 -10.60
CA GLY A 124 -4.50 -13.97 -10.56
C GLY A 124 -4.45 -13.30 -9.18
N TYR A 125 -4.03 -14.03 -8.14
CA TYR A 125 -3.95 -13.47 -6.81
C TYR A 125 -2.73 -12.56 -6.63
N SER A 126 -2.99 -11.31 -6.31
CA SER A 126 -1.95 -10.26 -6.22
C SER A 126 -1.17 -10.24 -4.90
N GLY A 127 -1.64 -10.91 -3.86
CA GLY A 127 -1.06 -10.83 -2.51
C GLY A 127 -1.24 -9.49 -1.81
N HIS A 128 -2.04 -8.58 -2.36
CA HIS A 128 -2.29 -7.27 -1.77
C HIS A 128 -3.14 -7.34 -0.50
N LEU A 129 -4.22 -8.09 -0.54
CA LEU A 129 -5.05 -8.42 0.62
C LEU A 129 -4.95 -9.91 0.89
N CYS A 130 -4.79 -10.30 2.13
CA CYS A 130 -4.93 -11.69 2.55
C CYS A 130 -6.07 -11.84 3.57
N LYS A 131 -6.57 -13.07 3.74
CA LYS A 131 -7.41 -13.42 4.89
C LYS A 131 -6.66 -13.00 6.16
N ASN A 132 -7.33 -12.28 7.07
CA ASN A 132 -6.71 -11.79 8.30
C ASN A 132 -6.55 -12.94 9.32
N PRO A 133 -5.34 -13.38 9.63
CA PRO A 133 -5.13 -14.53 10.50
C PRO A 133 -5.61 -14.33 11.94
N LEU A 134 -5.92 -13.09 12.33
CA LEU A 134 -6.41 -12.73 13.67
C LEU A 134 -7.94 -12.60 13.71
N HIS A 135 -8.62 -12.72 12.56
CA HIS A 135 -10.08 -12.60 12.50
C HIS A 135 -10.76 -13.95 12.75
N SER A 136 -11.81 -13.93 13.58
CA SER A 136 -12.55 -15.14 14.01
C SER A 136 -13.28 -15.89 12.90
N SER A 137 -13.48 -15.28 11.73
CA SER A 137 -14.10 -15.95 10.56
C SER A 137 -13.22 -17.01 9.93
N TRP A 138 -11.93 -17.05 10.25
CA TRP A 138 -10.97 -17.94 9.62
C TRP A 138 -10.35 -18.90 10.62
N HIS A 139 -10.06 -20.11 10.17
CA HIS A 139 -9.24 -21.04 10.94
C HIS A 139 -7.76 -20.83 10.61
N THR A 140 -6.99 -20.36 11.60
CA THR A 140 -5.56 -20.07 11.40
C THR A 140 -4.71 -21.10 12.12
N ARG A 141 -3.72 -21.68 11.40
CA ARG A 141 -2.71 -22.61 11.92
C ARG A 141 -1.32 -22.07 11.64
N GLN A 142 -0.42 -22.20 12.61
CA GLN A 142 1.01 -21.95 12.43
C GLN A 142 1.72 -23.28 12.23
N TRP A 143 2.53 -23.38 11.13
CA TRP A 143 3.30 -24.57 10.82
C TRP A 143 4.80 -24.35 10.95
N ALA A 144 5.33 -23.23 10.50
CA ALA A 144 6.75 -22.94 10.48
C ALA A 144 7.07 -21.56 11.09
N GLY A 145 8.35 -21.25 11.23
CA GLY A 145 8.87 -19.94 11.57
C GLY A 145 9.01 -19.03 10.35
N THR A 146 10.03 -18.19 10.39
CA THR A 146 10.42 -17.31 9.28
C THR A 146 11.40 -18.01 8.36
N TYR A 147 11.47 -17.57 7.09
CA TYR A 147 12.34 -18.08 6.05
C TYR A 147 13.25 -17.00 5.47
N SER A 148 14.47 -17.35 5.16
CA SER A 148 15.23 -16.61 4.15
C SER A 148 14.68 -16.92 2.74
N LEU A 149 14.92 -16.03 1.78
CA LEU A 149 14.57 -16.33 0.39
C LEU A 149 15.34 -17.51 -0.19
N ALA A 150 16.55 -17.78 0.32
CA ALA A 150 17.35 -18.92 -0.12
C ALA A 150 16.72 -20.25 0.30
N GLU A 151 16.30 -20.35 1.58
CA GLU A 151 15.58 -21.53 2.07
C GLU A 151 14.30 -21.81 1.28
N LEU A 152 13.52 -20.78 0.95
CA LEU A 152 12.32 -20.94 0.13
C LEU A 152 12.65 -21.37 -1.31
N ALA A 153 13.74 -20.87 -1.86
CA ALA A 153 14.17 -21.18 -3.22
C ALA A 153 14.64 -22.64 -3.38
N GLU A 154 15.13 -23.29 -2.32
CA GLU A 154 15.55 -24.68 -2.32
C GLU A 154 14.37 -25.67 -2.54
N TRP A 155 13.15 -25.25 -2.27
CA TRP A 155 11.95 -26.06 -2.43
C TRP A 155 11.38 -26.07 -3.85
N VAL A 156 11.86 -25.18 -4.73
CA VAL A 156 11.20 -24.90 -6.01
C VAL A 156 12.18 -24.73 -7.16
N ASP A 157 11.73 -25.06 -8.37
CA ASP A 157 12.45 -24.70 -9.58
C ASP A 157 12.26 -23.21 -9.87
N LEU A 158 13.34 -22.45 -9.78
CA LEU A 158 13.29 -21.02 -10.05
C LEU A 158 13.12 -20.74 -11.55
N PRO A 159 12.14 -19.91 -11.94
CA PRO A 159 12.02 -19.47 -13.33
C PRO A 159 13.26 -18.68 -13.77
N ARG A 160 13.52 -18.67 -15.08
CA ARG A 160 14.69 -17.97 -15.64
C ARG A 160 14.62 -16.46 -15.37
N ILE A 161 15.75 -15.86 -15.02
CA ILE A 161 15.85 -14.42 -14.73
C ILE A 161 15.39 -13.55 -15.92
N ALA A 162 15.57 -14.04 -17.18
CA ALA A 162 15.10 -13.33 -18.37
C ALA A 162 13.57 -13.19 -18.40
N ASP A 163 12.85 -14.21 -17.96
CA ASP A 163 11.39 -14.20 -17.87
C ASP A 163 10.92 -13.31 -16.73
N MET A 164 11.69 -13.29 -15.62
CA MET A 164 11.43 -12.41 -14.48
C MET A 164 11.63 -10.92 -14.77
N LYS A 165 12.58 -10.56 -15.65
CA LYS A 165 12.77 -9.15 -16.06
C LYS A 165 11.58 -8.57 -16.81
N LYS A 166 10.86 -9.38 -17.57
CA LYS A 166 9.60 -8.97 -18.23
C LYS A 166 8.50 -8.77 -17.21
N ARG A 167 8.40 -9.64 -16.22
CA ARG A 167 7.34 -9.68 -15.22
C ARG A 167 7.49 -8.63 -14.08
N VAL A 168 8.74 -8.26 -13.71
CA VAL A 168 8.99 -7.17 -12.75
C VAL A 168 8.51 -5.81 -13.27
N ARG A 169 8.34 -5.67 -14.60
CA ARG A 169 7.72 -4.48 -15.22
C ARG A 169 6.19 -4.55 -15.27
N ASP A 170 5.62 -5.72 -14.96
CA ASP A 170 4.18 -5.91 -14.88
C ASP A 170 3.71 -5.60 -13.45
N PRO A 171 2.85 -4.59 -13.24
CA PRO A 171 2.31 -4.24 -11.93
C PRO A 171 1.65 -5.41 -11.20
N ASP A 172 0.98 -6.31 -11.94
CA ASP A 172 0.34 -7.51 -11.39
C ASP A 172 1.37 -8.45 -10.75
N TYR A 173 2.60 -8.47 -11.27
CA TYR A 173 3.68 -9.32 -10.74
C TYR A 173 4.40 -8.71 -9.54
N ALA A 174 4.32 -7.40 -9.36
CA ALA A 174 4.84 -6.70 -8.17
C ALA A 174 3.94 -6.87 -6.94
N GLY A 175 2.89 -7.70 -7.01
CA GLY A 175 1.95 -7.95 -5.92
C GLY A 175 0.93 -6.83 -5.72
N LEU A 176 0.74 -5.99 -6.74
CA LEU A 176 -0.34 -5.01 -6.83
C LEU A 176 -1.34 -5.59 -7.84
N GLY A 177 -2.41 -6.21 -7.37
CA GLY A 177 -3.51 -6.61 -8.24
C GLY A 177 -4.11 -5.39 -8.94
N ARG A 178 -4.63 -5.60 -10.15
CA ARG A 178 -5.25 -4.53 -10.96
C ARG A 178 -6.28 -3.72 -10.20
N ASN A 179 -7.06 -4.34 -9.31
CA ASN A 179 -8.01 -3.65 -8.44
C ASN A 179 -7.33 -2.65 -7.52
N CYS A 180 -6.21 -3.05 -6.95
CA CYS A 180 -5.43 -2.25 -6.01
C CYS A 180 -4.67 -1.16 -6.72
N GLU A 181 -4.10 -1.45 -7.89
CA GLU A 181 -3.46 -0.45 -8.73
C GLU A 181 -4.47 0.61 -9.17
N LEU A 182 -5.64 0.20 -9.65
CA LEU A 182 -6.70 1.14 -10.00
C LEU A 182 -7.07 2.02 -8.80
N PHE A 183 -7.27 1.42 -7.62
CA PHE A 183 -7.60 2.16 -6.42
C PHE A 183 -6.48 3.12 -5.99
N GLU A 184 -5.23 2.67 -6.00
CA GLU A 184 -4.07 3.50 -5.63
C GLU A 184 -3.86 4.68 -6.58
N ARG A 185 -4.10 4.48 -7.87
CA ARG A 185 -4.03 5.55 -8.87
C ARG A 185 -5.22 6.51 -8.77
N LEU A 186 -6.43 5.98 -8.57
CA LEU A 186 -7.67 6.75 -8.51
C LEU A 186 -7.77 7.61 -7.24
N ARG A 187 -7.35 7.06 -6.10
CA ARG A 187 -7.48 7.72 -4.79
C ARG A 187 -6.81 9.10 -4.71
N PRO A 188 -5.54 9.31 -5.07
CA PRO A 188 -4.93 10.64 -5.02
C PRO A 188 -5.58 11.62 -5.99
N MET A 189 -6.06 11.14 -7.15
CA MET A 189 -6.77 11.96 -8.13
C MET A 189 -8.13 12.41 -7.61
N SER A 190 -8.81 11.57 -6.83
CA SER A 190 -10.11 11.89 -6.24
C SER A 190 -10.06 13.08 -5.27
N TYR A 191 -8.96 13.26 -4.51
CA TYR A 191 -8.77 14.41 -3.61
C TYR A 191 -8.66 15.74 -4.37
N SER A 192 -8.12 15.72 -5.56
CA SER A 192 -8.06 16.91 -6.42
C SER A 192 -9.41 17.14 -7.11
N LEU A 193 -10.05 16.08 -7.57
CA LEU A 193 -11.30 16.13 -8.32
C LEU A 193 -12.48 16.59 -7.45
N VAL A 194 -12.64 16.10 -6.22
CA VAL A 194 -13.76 16.43 -5.33
C VAL A 194 -13.90 17.92 -5.07
N ARG A 195 -12.79 18.66 -5.11
CA ARG A 195 -12.76 20.13 -4.89
C ARG A 195 -13.60 20.91 -5.91
N LYS A 196 -13.84 20.34 -7.09
CA LYS A 196 -14.67 20.95 -8.15
C LYS A 196 -16.16 20.76 -7.88
N PHE A 197 -16.54 19.87 -6.97
CA PHE A 197 -17.90 19.46 -6.71
C PHE A 197 -18.42 19.78 -5.31
N TRP A 198 -17.70 20.57 -4.52
CA TRP A 198 -18.13 21.00 -3.19
C TRP A 198 -19.28 22.00 -3.24
N LEU A 199 -20.39 21.58 -3.83
CA LEU A 199 -21.64 22.33 -3.94
C LEU A 199 -22.80 21.43 -3.44
N PRO A 200 -23.92 22.00 -3.01
CA PRO A 200 -25.12 21.22 -2.68
C PRO A 200 -25.49 20.29 -3.85
N GLY A 201 -25.71 19.00 -3.55
CA GLY A 201 -26.01 17.98 -4.57
C GLY A 201 -24.83 17.51 -5.42
N GLY A 202 -23.60 18.01 -5.18
CA GLY A 202 -22.42 17.70 -5.99
C GLY A 202 -21.88 16.26 -5.88
N PHE A 203 -22.38 15.46 -4.91
CA PHE A 203 -21.88 14.09 -4.71
C PHE A 203 -22.07 13.19 -5.93
N ASP A 204 -23.25 13.19 -6.55
CA ASP A 204 -23.51 12.34 -7.70
C ASP A 204 -22.66 12.74 -8.90
N HIS A 205 -22.54 14.05 -9.17
CA HIS A 205 -21.62 14.54 -10.20
C HIS A 205 -20.16 14.17 -9.94
N PHE A 206 -19.72 14.26 -8.68
CA PHE A 206 -18.36 13.82 -8.29
C PHE A 206 -18.18 12.31 -8.50
N LYS A 207 -19.14 11.49 -8.09
CA LYS A 207 -19.15 10.04 -8.25
C LYS A 207 -19.06 9.65 -9.73
N ASP A 208 -19.84 10.32 -10.58
CA ASP A 208 -19.86 10.05 -12.03
C ASP A 208 -18.54 10.48 -12.69
N ALA A 209 -18.03 11.66 -12.36
CA ALA A 209 -16.73 12.11 -12.86
C ALA A 209 -15.59 11.18 -12.41
N LEU A 210 -15.63 10.68 -11.17
CA LEU A 210 -14.64 9.73 -10.67
C LEU A 210 -14.77 8.36 -11.35
N ARG A 211 -15.99 7.96 -11.72
CA ARG A 211 -16.22 6.75 -12.49
C ARG A 211 -15.61 6.83 -13.88
N VAL A 212 -15.81 7.93 -14.60
CA VAL A 212 -15.18 8.15 -15.92
C VAL A 212 -13.64 8.05 -15.80
N LEU A 213 -13.07 8.71 -14.81
CA LEU A 213 -11.63 8.64 -14.55
C LEU A 213 -11.14 7.21 -14.24
N ALA A 214 -11.94 6.43 -13.52
CA ALA A 214 -11.62 5.04 -13.24
C ALA A 214 -11.69 4.16 -14.49
N ASP A 215 -12.66 4.39 -15.37
CA ASP A 215 -12.78 3.69 -16.66
C ASP A 215 -11.59 4.02 -17.57
N ASP A 216 -11.15 5.29 -17.63
CA ASP A 216 -9.96 5.71 -18.39
C ASP A 216 -8.68 5.03 -17.88
N LEU A 217 -8.49 4.99 -16.56
CA LEU A 217 -7.35 4.30 -15.95
C LEU A 217 -7.38 2.79 -16.22
N ASN A 218 -8.56 2.19 -16.16
CA ASN A 218 -8.77 0.77 -16.42
C ASN A 218 -8.50 0.38 -17.87
N ALA A 219 -8.84 1.25 -18.82
CA ALA A 219 -8.54 1.02 -20.24
C ALA A 219 -7.03 0.96 -20.55
N GLY A 220 -6.19 1.52 -19.68
CA GLY A 220 -4.73 1.43 -19.77
C GLY A 220 -4.12 0.10 -19.30
N PHE A 221 -4.91 -0.80 -18.70
CA PHE A 221 -4.40 -2.11 -18.30
C PHE A 221 -4.34 -3.08 -19.50
N PRO A 222 -3.32 -3.95 -19.58
CA PRO A 222 -3.24 -4.98 -20.62
C PRO A 222 -4.48 -5.88 -20.69
N VAL A 223 -5.07 -6.19 -19.53
CA VAL A 223 -6.36 -6.86 -19.35
C VAL A 223 -7.21 -6.01 -18.43
N PRO A 224 -8.18 -5.24 -18.95
CA PRO A 224 -9.04 -4.39 -18.15
C PRO A 224 -9.86 -5.19 -17.12
N LEU A 225 -10.13 -4.55 -15.97
CA LEU A 225 -11.03 -5.08 -14.96
C LEU A 225 -12.49 -5.11 -15.48
N PRO A 226 -13.32 -6.05 -15.00
CA PRO A 226 -14.75 -6.04 -15.26
C PRO A 226 -15.43 -4.73 -14.86
N VAL A 227 -16.39 -4.27 -15.64
CA VAL A 227 -17.13 -3.01 -15.41
C VAL A 227 -17.71 -2.92 -14.00
N ALA A 228 -18.18 -4.04 -13.45
CA ALA A 228 -18.73 -4.10 -12.09
C ALA A 228 -17.69 -3.77 -11.01
N GLU A 229 -16.45 -4.27 -11.15
CA GLU A 229 -15.35 -4.00 -10.23
C GLU A 229 -14.89 -2.55 -10.29
N VAL A 230 -14.71 -1.99 -11.49
CA VAL A 230 -14.39 -0.57 -11.67
C VAL A 230 -15.43 0.33 -11.02
N LYS A 231 -16.73 -0.01 -11.21
CA LYS A 231 -17.85 0.68 -10.60
C LYS A 231 -17.80 0.62 -9.07
N ALA A 232 -17.49 -0.53 -8.49
CA ALA A 232 -17.39 -0.72 -7.04
C ALA A 232 -16.22 0.08 -6.46
N ILE A 233 -15.03 0.04 -7.09
CA ILE A 233 -13.84 0.79 -6.69
C ILE A 233 -14.11 2.30 -6.73
N ALA A 234 -14.64 2.81 -7.84
CA ALA A 234 -14.95 4.24 -7.99
C ALA A 234 -15.97 4.71 -6.96
N ALA A 235 -17.05 3.95 -6.75
CA ALA A 235 -18.08 4.28 -5.78
C ALA A 235 -17.57 4.23 -4.32
N SER A 236 -16.71 3.27 -3.99
CA SER A 236 -16.08 3.18 -2.67
C SER A 236 -15.17 4.39 -2.43
N CYS A 237 -14.34 4.75 -3.40
CA CYS A 237 -13.46 5.91 -3.33
C CYS A 237 -14.28 7.22 -3.20
N ALA A 238 -15.34 7.38 -4.02
CA ALA A 238 -16.19 8.57 -3.98
C ALA A 238 -16.85 8.76 -2.61
N ARG A 239 -17.48 7.71 -2.05
CA ARG A 239 -18.13 7.78 -0.74
C ARG A 239 -17.18 8.15 0.37
N TRP A 240 -15.99 7.52 0.37
CA TRP A 240 -14.99 7.79 1.40
C TRP A 240 -14.47 9.24 1.32
N VAL A 241 -14.09 9.68 0.12
CA VAL A 241 -13.53 11.03 -0.07
C VAL A 241 -14.57 12.10 0.23
N TRP A 242 -15.81 11.94 -0.21
CA TRP A 242 -16.88 12.87 0.07
C TRP A 242 -17.16 13.02 1.57
N LYS A 243 -17.13 11.91 2.31
CA LYS A 243 -17.38 11.89 3.74
C LYS A 243 -16.26 12.50 4.57
N HIS A 244 -14.99 12.34 4.15
CA HIS A 244 -13.81 12.63 4.99
C HIS A 244 -12.94 13.78 4.47
N PHE A 245 -13.27 14.36 3.33
CA PHE A 245 -12.47 15.39 2.69
C PHE A 245 -13.37 16.57 2.31
N ASP A 246 -13.72 17.37 3.31
CA ASP A 246 -14.54 18.58 3.17
C ASP A 246 -13.70 19.86 3.04
N PRO A 247 -14.31 21.01 2.61
CA PRO A 247 -13.60 22.27 2.42
C PRO A 247 -12.93 22.84 3.71
N ALA A 248 -13.50 22.58 4.88
CA ALA A 248 -12.97 23.10 6.14
C ALA A 248 -11.72 22.32 6.53
N THR A 249 -11.81 20.98 6.56
CA THR A 249 -10.69 20.07 6.80
C THR A 249 -9.55 20.30 5.79
N PHE A 250 -9.88 20.54 4.53
CA PHE A 250 -8.86 20.85 3.52
C PHE A 250 -8.10 22.14 3.83
N ARG A 251 -8.82 23.23 4.16
CA ARG A 251 -8.20 24.51 4.54
C ARG A 251 -7.32 24.39 5.77
N GLU A 252 -7.78 23.68 6.79
CA GLU A 252 -7.01 23.42 8.01
C GLU A 252 -5.72 22.64 7.70
N LEU A 253 -5.80 21.58 6.90
CA LEU A 253 -4.63 20.80 6.47
C LEU A 253 -3.64 21.64 5.67
N GLN A 254 -4.12 22.51 4.77
CA GLN A 254 -3.25 23.41 4.00
C GLN A 254 -2.58 24.44 4.92
N SER A 255 -3.32 25.01 5.86
CA SER A 255 -2.77 25.93 6.87
C SER A 255 -1.68 25.28 7.71
N ARG A 256 -1.93 24.08 8.24
CA ARG A 256 -0.92 23.31 9.01
C ARG A 256 0.32 22.98 8.17
N ARG A 257 0.16 22.58 6.90
CA ARG A 257 1.28 22.32 5.99
C ARG A 257 2.07 23.58 5.69
N GLY A 258 1.37 24.70 5.46
CA GLY A 258 1.99 26.01 5.25
C GLY A 258 2.79 26.46 6.47
N ALA A 259 2.22 26.38 7.66
CA ALA A 259 2.88 26.71 8.91
C ALA A 259 4.14 25.85 9.15
N ARG A 260 4.03 24.52 8.94
CA ARG A 260 5.17 23.60 9.09
C ARG A 260 6.29 23.89 8.11
N LYS A 261 5.95 24.16 6.83
CA LYS A 261 6.93 24.55 5.81
C LYS A 261 7.58 25.88 6.14
N GLY A 262 6.79 26.84 6.63
CA GLY A 262 7.28 28.15 7.07
C GLY A 262 8.23 28.04 8.26
N ALA A 263 7.88 27.23 9.27
CA ALA A 263 8.72 26.96 10.44
C ALA A 263 10.06 26.31 10.05
N ALA A 264 10.03 25.25 9.24
CA ALA A 264 11.23 24.60 8.76
C ALA A 264 12.13 25.53 7.92
N LYS A 265 11.54 26.40 7.09
CA LYS A 265 12.28 27.41 6.34
C LYS A 265 12.91 28.45 7.27
N ARG A 266 12.19 28.90 8.32
CA ARG A 266 12.72 29.81 9.32
C ARG A 266 13.88 29.18 10.07
N GLU A 267 13.72 27.96 10.56
CA GLU A 267 14.76 27.22 11.27
C GLU A 267 16.06 27.09 10.45
N ALA A 268 15.94 26.72 9.18
CA ALA A 268 17.07 26.53 8.28
C ALA A 268 17.81 27.85 7.95
N LEU A 269 17.11 28.98 7.84
CA LEU A 269 17.66 30.22 7.32
C LEU A 269 17.88 31.29 8.40
N MET A 270 17.28 31.15 9.59
CA MET A 270 17.42 32.12 10.69
C MET A 270 18.85 32.32 11.16
N PRO A 271 19.72 31.29 11.27
CA PRO A 271 21.12 31.50 11.65
C PRO A 271 21.86 32.42 10.67
N GLU A 272 21.63 32.26 9.38
CA GLU A 272 22.25 33.11 8.34
C GLU A 272 21.68 34.53 8.35
N VAL A 273 20.37 34.69 8.52
CA VAL A 273 19.73 35.99 8.70
C VAL A 273 20.30 36.74 9.89
N THR A 274 20.44 36.06 11.04
CA THR A 274 21.01 36.64 12.27
C THR A 274 22.47 37.05 12.09
N ARG A 275 23.26 36.22 11.41
CA ARG A 275 24.66 36.51 11.11
C ARG A 275 24.79 37.78 10.24
N LEU A 276 24.02 37.86 9.15
CA LEU A 276 24.08 39.01 8.23
C LEU A 276 23.60 40.33 8.89
N ILE A 277 22.59 40.28 9.74
CA ILE A 277 22.15 41.43 10.54
C ILE A 277 23.23 41.85 11.54
N GLY A 278 23.89 40.90 12.21
CA GLY A 278 25.00 41.15 13.11
C GLY A 278 26.22 41.79 12.43
N GLU A 279 26.41 41.55 11.16
CA GLU A 279 27.41 42.21 10.30
C GLU A 279 27.01 43.64 9.84
N GLY A 280 25.86 44.15 10.30
CA GLY A 280 25.38 45.50 10.01
C GLY A 280 24.64 45.63 8.67
N LYS A 281 24.30 44.52 7.99
CA LYS A 281 23.54 44.54 6.74
C LYS A 281 22.07 44.92 6.97
N SER A 282 21.55 45.75 6.09
CA SER A 282 20.13 46.11 6.11
C SER A 282 19.24 44.90 5.75
N GLN A 283 17.99 44.91 6.18
CA GLN A 283 17.02 43.85 5.84
C GLN A 283 16.83 43.65 4.31
N ARG A 284 17.07 44.68 3.48
CA ARG A 284 17.06 44.59 2.04
C ARG A 284 18.24 43.78 1.49
N GLU A 285 19.44 44.06 2.01
CA GLU A 285 20.65 43.31 1.65
C GLU A 285 20.56 41.85 2.09
N VAL A 286 20.00 41.59 3.30
CA VAL A 286 19.75 40.23 3.78
C VAL A 286 18.73 39.53 2.90
N ALA A 287 17.68 40.22 2.44
CA ALA A 287 16.69 39.66 1.51
C ALA A 287 17.32 39.25 0.17
N ALA A 288 18.21 40.10 -0.36
CA ALA A 288 18.93 39.81 -1.60
C ALA A 288 19.89 38.62 -1.45
N ALA A 289 20.59 38.52 -0.32
CA ALA A 289 21.54 37.44 -0.06
C ALA A 289 20.87 36.08 0.20
N THR A 290 19.71 36.06 0.90
CA THR A 290 19.05 34.81 1.33
C THR A 290 17.91 34.36 0.41
N GLY A 291 17.48 35.21 -0.53
CA GLY A 291 16.31 34.96 -1.38
C GLY A 291 14.97 34.97 -0.61
N ILE A 292 14.96 35.56 0.61
CA ILE A 292 13.76 35.69 1.45
C ILE A 292 13.19 37.09 1.26
N ASN A 293 11.85 37.19 1.15
CA ASN A 293 11.20 38.48 1.07
C ASN A 293 11.46 39.30 2.35
N GLN A 294 11.80 40.61 2.21
CA GLN A 294 12.10 41.53 3.28
C GLN A 294 11.02 41.55 4.39
N ALA A 295 9.71 41.52 4.00
CA ALA A 295 8.62 41.49 4.95
C ALA A 295 8.60 40.19 5.79
N THR A 296 9.14 39.10 5.26
CA THR A 296 9.29 37.84 6.00
C THR A 296 10.45 37.93 6.99
N ILE A 297 11.58 38.53 6.59
CA ILE A 297 12.72 38.79 7.47
C ILE A 297 12.28 39.68 8.63
N SER A 298 11.58 40.78 8.34
CA SER A 298 11.04 41.68 9.37
C SER A 298 10.17 40.95 10.38
N ARG A 299 9.24 40.10 9.92
CA ARG A 299 8.41 39.25 10.82
C ARG A 299 9.21 38.26 11.64
N TRP A 300 10.26 37.68 11.08
CA TRP A 300 11.11 36.74 11.79
C TRP A 300 11.95 37.37 12.90
N LEU A 301 12.35 38.63 12.71
CA LEU A 301 13.13 39.38 13.68
C LEU A 301 12.27 40.00 14.78
N ALA A 302 10.96 40.20 14.52
CA ALA A 302 10.02 40.75 15.49
C ALA A 302 9.43 39.74 16.48
N GLY A 303 9.74 38.44 16.32
CA GLY A 303 9.27 37.35 17.19
C GLY A 303 8.67 36.20 16.48
#